data_8d64f816280f2f3d42140e757d899aa3
#
_entry.id   8d64f816280f2f3d42140e757d899aa3
#
_cell.length_a   1.000
_cell.length_b   1.000
_cell.length_c   1.000
_cell.angle_alpha   90.00
_cell.angle_beta   90.00
_cell.angle_gamma   90.00
#
_symmetry.space_group_name_H-M   'P 1'
#
loop_
_entity.id
_entity.type
_entity.pdbx_description
1 polymer ?
#
loop_
_entity_poly.entity_id
_entity_poly.type
_entity_poly.pdbx_seq_one_letter_code
_entity_poly.pdbx_strand_id
1 'polypeptide(L)'
;IFGALECQQYKPQLAYVGPTYSQAKRIAWSYIKDFAEPYFAKPPQEAELKVTLKNDAVIYVLGADNADSLRGMYLDGFVGDEYAMFRPSVFSQVIRPALSDRHGWGVFASTPRGKNLFYDQVRLAERTPKEWYNLTLKASTSGIIHPQELLELQRDMDAEEFAQEYECSFDAALKGAIYANEVNLMFAEGRVVQEDLYAPDLPVHVVFDLGFTDATVGIWFQLAKSGPVIVACEATTGQDIFYHIEKIQSFKGEIGEVWLPHDARAKNLQTGKSIVEQFLKEGIRPQIVPQHKVRDGISAARKVFPSVRIQEDS
;
A
#
# COMPACT_ATOMS: atom_id res chain seq x y z
N ILE A 1 -16.49 -20.93 -9.67
CA ILE A 1 -17.74 -21.56 -10.18
C ILE A 1 -18.17 -22.69 -9.27
N PHE A 2 -17.33 -23.69 -8.98
CA PHE A 2 -17.72 -24.81 -8.10
C PHE A 2 -18.23 -24.33 -6.74
N GLY A 3 -17.55 -23.40 -6.07
CA GLY A 3 -18.01 -22.81 -4.82
C GLY A 3 -19.39 -22.14 -4.94
N ALA A 4 -19.72 -21.56 -6.10
CA ALA A 4 -21.03 -20.97 -6.35
C ALA A 4 -22.12 -22.03 -6.57
N LEU A 5 -21.77 -23.14 -7.25
CA LEU A 5 -22.72 -24.22 -7.53
C LEU A 5 -23.04 -25.05 -6.27
N GLU A 6 -22.06 -25.23 -5.39
CA GLU A 6 -22.21 -26.05 -4.17
C GLU A 6 -22.66 -25.24 -2.95
N CYS A 7 -22.72 -23.92 -3.04
CA CYS A 7 -23.18 -23.09 -1.95
C CYS A 7 -24.66 -23.35 -1.65
N GLN A 8 -24.96 -23.72 -0.40
CA GLN A 8 -26.32 -24.05 0.06
C GLN A 8 -27.08 -22.82 0.59
N GLN A 9 -26.44 -21.66 0.59
CA GLN A 9 -27.08 -20.41 1.00
C GLN A 9 -28.16 -20.00 -0.02
N TYR A 10 -29.17 -19.31 0.47
CA TYR A 10 -30.20 -18.75 -0.41
C TYR A 10 -29.62 -17.61 -1.26
N LYS A 11 -29.72 -17.73 -2.59
CA LYS A 11 -29.16 -16.78 -3.58
C LYS A 11 -27.69 -16.43 -3.28
N PRO A 12 -26.77 -17.37 -3.39
CA PRO A 12 -25.37 -17.12 -3.08
C PRO A 12 -24.79 -15.98 -3.95
N GLN A 13 -23.94 -15.16 -3.35
CA GLN A 13 -23.22 -14.10 -4.05
C GLN A 13 -21.72 -14.28 -3.91
N LEU A 14 -21.05 -14.32 -5.04
CA LEU A 14 -19.60 -14.47 -5.11
C LEU A 14 -19.01 -13.33 -5.92
N ALA A 15 -17.81 -12.89 -5.55
CA ALA A 15 -17.10 -11.82 -6.24
C ALA A 15 -15.69 -12.25 -6.63
N TYR A 16 -15.34 -12.04 -7.90
CA TYR A 16 -13.97 -11.93 -8.35
C TYR A 16 -13.62 -10.45 -8.38
N VAL A 17 -12.57 -10.06 -7.69
CA VAL A 17 -12.16 -8.65 -7.57
C VAL A 17 -10.71 -8.52 -8.02
N GLY A 18 -10.47 -7.70 -9.05
CA GLY A 18 -9.13 -7.31 -9.48
C GLY A 18 -8.78 -5.90 -8.97
N PRO A 19 -7.55 -5.43 -9.19
CA PRO A 19 -7.11 -4.09 -8.75
C PRO A 19 -7.96 -2.96 -9.31
N THR A 20 -8.31 -3.07 -10.60
CA THR A 20 -9.24 -2.15 -11.27
C THR A 20 -10.34 -2.91 -12.01
N TYR A 21 -11.49 -2.26 -12.19
CA TYR A 21 -12.60 -2.84 -12.95
C TYR A 21 -12.19 -3.27 -14.37
N SER A 22 -11.40 -2.46 -15.07
CA SER A 22 -10.94 -2.76 -16.42
C SER A 22 -9.98 -3.96 -16.47
N GLN A 23 -9.11 -4.11 -15.48
CA GLN A 23 -8.23 -5.28 -15.36
C GLN A 23 -9.03 -6.54 -15.04
N ALA A 24 -9.92 -6.48 -14.04
CA ALA A 24 -10.77 -7.61 -13.67
C ALA A 24 -11.60 -8.10 -14.87
N LYS A 25 -12.22 -7.18 -15.62
CA LYS A 25 -12.96 -7.49 -16.85
C LYS A 25 -12.08 -8.20 -17.87
N ARG A 26 -10.91 -7.67 -18.17
CA ARG A 26 -10.00 -8.20 -19.20
C ARG A 26 -9.46 -9.58 -18.84
N ILE A 27 -9.19 -9.81 -17.56
CA ILE A 27 -8.58 -11.05 -17.08
C ILE A 27 -9.62 -12.15 -16.90
N ALA A 28 -10.72 -11.87 -16.19
CA ALA A 28 -11.60 -12.91 -15.68
C ALA A 28 -12.92 -13.07 -16.43
N TRP A 29 -13.43 -12.00 -17.07
CA TRP A 29 -14.81 -12.01 -17.57
C TRP A 29 -15.09 -13.07 -18.65
N SER A 30 -14.19 -13.25 -19.63
CA SER A 30 -14.33 -14.31 -20.64
C SER A 30 -14.27 -15.68 -20.00
N TYR A 31 -13.29 -15.94 -19.15
CA TYR A 31 -13.15 -17.22 -18.47
C TYR A 31 -14.38 -17.58 -17.60
N ILE A 32 -14.90 -16.61 -16.86
CA ILE A 32 -16.11 -16.83 -16.06
C ILE A 32 -17.29 -17.20 -16.95
N LYS A 33 -17.47 -16.53 -18.07
CA LYS A 33 -18.53 -16.88 -19.03
C LYS A 33 -18.33 -18.28 -19.60
N ASP A 34 -17.16 -18.55 -20.10
CA ASP A 34 -16.85 -19.85 -20.74
C ASP A 34 -17.04 -21.03 -19.80
N PHE A 35 -16.54 -20.93 -18.57
CA PHE A 35 -16.66 -22.00 -17.59
C PHE A 35 -18.05 -22.09 -16.95
N ALA A 36 -18.80 -21.01 -16.88
CA ALA A 36 -20.14 -21.01 -16.29
C ALA A 36 -21.26 -21.24 -17.31
N GLU A 37 -21.00 -21.21 -18.60
CA GLU A 37 -22.00 -21.33 -19.67
C GLU A 37 -22.99 -22.50 -19.47
N PRO A 38 -22.54 -23.73 -19.15
CA PRO A 38 -23.48 -24.86 -18.93
C PRO A 38 -24.44 -24.67 -17.78
N TYR A 39 -24.17 -23.73 -16.89
CA TYR A 39 -24.89 -23.50 -15.64
C TYR A 39 -25.68 -22.19 -15.63
N PHE A 40 -25.71 -21.43 -16.72
CA PHE A 40 -26.46 -20.18 -16.79
C PHE A 40 -27.96 -20.40 -16.62
N ALA A 41 -28.58 -19.59 -15.74
CA ALA A 41 -30.02 -19.45 -15.67
C ALA A 41 -30.54 -18.46 -16.72
N LYS A 42 -29.73 -17.47 -17.09
CA LYS A 42 -30.02 -16.42 -18.07
C LYS A 42 -28.72 -15.91 -18.70
N PRO A 43 -28.78 -15.21 -19.85
CA PRO A 43 -27.59 -14.62 -20.48
C PRO A 43 -26.78 -13.73 -19.51
N PRO A 44 -25.44 -13.72 -19.62
CA PRO A 44 -24.59 -12.82 -18.85
C PRO A 44 -24.97 -11.35 -19.03
N GLN A 45 -24.87 -10.59 -17.96
CA GLN A 45 -25.11 -9.15 -17.96
C GLN A 45 -23.80 -8.39 -18.18
N GLU A 46 -23.52 -8.01 -19.42
CA GLU A 46 -22.27 -7.38 -19.84
C GLU A 46 -22.01 -6.02 -19.18
N ALA A 47 -23.06 -5.25 -18.89
CA ALA A 47 -22.93 -3.93 -18.27
C ALA A 47 -22.51 -4.01 -16.79
N GLU A 48 -23.00 -5.02 -16.07
CA GLU A 48 -22.73 -5.21 -14.65
C GLU A 48 -21.66 -6.26 -14.39
N LEU A 49 -21.14 -6.89 -15.44
CA LEU A 49 -20.21 -8.03 -15.38
C LEU A 49 -20.64 -9.09 -14.36
N LYS A 50 -21.88 -9.56 -14.49
CA LYS A 50 -22.41 -10.60 -13.63
C LYS A 50 -23.06 -11.73 -14.40
N VAL A 51 -22.96 -12.93 -13.87
CA VAL A 51 -23.65 -14.12 -14.33
C VAL A 51 -24.56 -14.66 -13.22
N THR A 52 -25.72 -15.18 -13.62
CA THR A 52 -26.65 -15.84 -12.70
C THR A 52 -26.73 -17.31 -13.09
N LEU A 53 -26.52 -18.20 -12.11
CA LEU A 53 -26.49 -19.64 -12.29
C LEU A 53 -27.88 -20.26 -11.98
N LYS A 54 -28.10 -21.51 -12.42
CA LYS A 54 -29.38 -22.27 -12.26
C LYS A 54 -29.82 -22.47 -10.81
N ASN A 55 -28.90 -22.36 -9.85
CA ASN A 55 -29.16 -22.37 -8.41
C ASN A 55 -29.38 -20.97 -7.80
N ASP A 56 -29.66 -19.98 -8.62
CA ASP A 56 -29.78 -18.56 -8.27
C ASP A 56 -28.49 -17.91 -7.72
N ALA A 57 -27.36 -18.61 -7.74
CA ALA A 57 -26.08 -17.99 -7.39
C ALA A 57 -25.70 -16.91 -8.41
N VAL A 58 -25.10 -15.84 -7.91
CA VAL A 58 -24.60 -14.74 -8.74
C VAL A 58 -23.10 -14.61 -8.57
N ILE A 59 -22.38 -14.53 -9.68
CA ILE A 59 -20.95 -14.23 -9.70
C ILE A 59 -20.74 -12.85 -10.30
N TYR A 60 -20.07 -11.98 -9.57
CA TYR A 60 -19.71 -10.63 -9.99
C TYR A 60 -18.23 -10.54 -10.37
N VAL A 61 -17.91 -9.69 -11.36
CA VAL A 61 -16.53 -9.25 -11.63
C VAL A 61 -16.45 -7.77 -11.31
N LEU A 62 -15.59 -7.42 -10.37
CA LEU A 62 -15.54 -6.10 -9.73
C LEU A 62 -14.11 -5.56 -9.67
N GLY A 63 -13.96 -4.25 -9.46
CA GLY A 63 -12.67 -3.59 -9.26
C GLY A 63 -12.52 -3.06 -7.84
N ALA A 64 -11.34 -3.23 -7.26
CA ALA A 64 -10.98 -2.67 -5.95
C ALA A 64 -10.78 -1.14 -5.97
N ASP A 65 -10.61 -0.55 -7.17
CA ASP A 65 -10.52 0.89 -7.40
C ASP A 65 -11.80 1.64 -7.01
N ASN A 66 -12.96 0.97 -7.08
CA ASN A 66 -14.25 1.52 -6.66
C ASN A 66 -14.84 0.69 -5.51
N ALA A 67 -14.17 0.69 -4.36
CA ALA A 67 -14.57 -0.08 -3.19
C ALA A 67 -15.96 0.29 -2.66
N ASP A 68 -16.42 1.52 -2.88
CA ASP A 68 -17.75 1.95 -2.43
C ASP A 68 -18.90 1.23 -3.18
N SER A 69 -18.66 0.78 -4.41
CA SER A 69 -19.63 -0.04 -5.14
C SER A 69 -19.85 -1.44 -4.53
N LEU A 70 -18.95 -1.88 -3.69
CA LEU A 70 -19.01 -3.16 -2.96
C LEU A 70 -19.74 -3.03 -1.62
N ARG A 71 -19.95 -1.80 -1.13
CA ARG A 71 -20.63 -1.55 0.14
C ARG A 71 -22.10 -1.96 0.06
N GLY A 72 -22.58 -2.63 1.09
CA GLY A 72 -23.96 -3.12 1.16
C GLY A 72 -24.21 -4.45 0.42
N MET A 73 -23.19 -5.02 -0.22
CA MET A 73 -23.26 -6.40 -0.70
C MET A 73 -23.01 -7.36 0.47
N TYR A 74 -23.61 -8.55 0.36
CA TYR A 74 -23.22 -9.72 1.16
C TYR A 74 -22.55 -10.72 0.24
N LEU A 75 -21.50 -11.36 0.70
CA LEU A 75 -20.71 -12.30 -0.10
C LEU A 75 -20.58 -13.65 0.62
N ASP A 76 -20.86 -14.71 -0.10
CA ASP A 76 -20.60 -16.09 0.32
C ASP A 76 -19.20 -16.54 -0.09
N GLY A 77 -18.58 -15.86 -1.06
CA GLY A 77 -17.22 -16.13 -1.50
C GLY A 77 -16.58 -14.93 -2.20
N PHE A 78 -15.28 -14.79 -1.99
CA PHE A 78 -14.44 -13.73 -2.54
C PHE A 78 -13.16 -14.29 -3.10
N VAL A 79 -12.78 -13.83 -4.30
CA VAL A 79 -11.48 -14.08 -4.91
C VAL A 79 -10.85 -12.72 -5.20
N GLY A 80 -9.79 -12.37 -4.49
CA GLY A 80 -8.97 -11.18 -4.75
C GLY A 80 -7.76 -11.55 -5.58
N ASP A 81 -7.72 -11.08 -6.81
CA ASP A 81 -6.62 -11.30 -7.73
C ASP A 81 -5.71 -10.06 -7.77
N GLU A 82 -4.39 -10.26 -7.84
CA GLU A 82 -3.38 -9.23 -7.65
C GLU A 82 -3.60 -8.44 -6.34
N TYR A 83 -3.92 -9.17 -5.28
CA TYR A 83 -4.32 -8.60 -3.99
C TYR A 83 -3.25 -7.66 -3.37
N ALA A 84 -1.97 -7.88 -3.65
CA ALA A 84 -0.89 -6.99 -3.23
C ALA A 84 -1.03 -5.54 -3.78
N MET A 85 -1.89 -5.34 -4.79
CA MET A 85 -2.17 -4.01 -5.37
C MET A 85 -3.39 -3.32 -4.73
N PHE A 86 -4.12 -3.98 -3.85
CA PHE A 86 -5.31 -3.40 -3.22
C PHE A 86 -4.93 -2.34 -2.19
N ARG A 87 -5.79 -1.34 -2.02
CA ARG A 87 -5.69 -0.44 -0.87
C ARG A 87 -6.05 -1.19 0.40
N PRO A 88 -5.33 -1.04 1.51
CA PRO A 88 -5.60 -1.76 2.75
C PRO A 88 -7.05 -1.66 3.25
N SER A 89 -7.69 -0.50 3.08
CA SER A 89 -9.08 -0.24 3.48
C SER A 89 -10.12 -1.07 2.73
N VAL A 90 -9.82 -1.53 1.51
CA VAL A 90 -10.79 -2.30 0.69
C VAL A 90 -11.18 -3.60 1.38
N PHE A 91 -10.20 -4.37 1.85
CA PHE A 91 -10.51 -5.61 2.52
C PHE A 91 -11.11 -5.37 3.91
N SER A 92 -10.46 -4.60 4.75
CA SER A 92 -10.86 -4.44 6.15
C SER A 92 -12.20 -3.74 6.32
N GLN A 93 -12.51 -2.74 5.49
CA GLN A 93 -13.70 -1.89 5.64
C GLN A 93 -14.87 -2.30 4.75
N VAL A 94 -14.63 -3.08 3.69
CA VAL A 94 -15.67 -3.40 2.71
C VAL A 94 -15.85 -4.90 2.54
N ILE A 95 -14.81 -5.64 2.14
CA ILE A 95 -14.95 -7.07 1.81
C ILE A 95 -15.15 -7.92 3.07
N ARG A 96 -14.34 -7.67 4.11
CA ARG A 96 -14.45 -8.45 5.36
C ARG A 96 -15.84 -8.33 6.02
N PRO A 97 -16.46 -7.14 6.13
CA PRO A 97 -17.85 -7.02 6.57
C PRO A 97 -18.82 -7.77 5.66
N ALA A 98 -18.69 -7.65 4.32
CA ALA A 98 -19.57 -8.34 3.37
C ALA A 98 -19.55 -9.87 3.49
N LEU A 99 -18.40 -10.45 3.88
CA LEU A 99 -18.24 -11.88 4.13
C LEU A 99 -18.78 -12.32 5.50
N SER A 100 -18.78 -11.40 6.48
CA SER A 100 -19.08 -11.75 7.88
C SER A 100 -20.52 -12.21 8.08
N ASP A 101 -21.47 -11.59 7.41
CA ASP A 101 -22.91 -11.90 7.53
C ASP A 101 -23.27 -13.32 7.03
N ARG A 102 -22.44 -13.86 6.14
CA ARG A 102 -22.67 -15.16 5.51
C ARG A 102 -21.67 -16.25 5.91
N HIS A 103 -20.73 -15.92 6.81
CA HIS A 103 -19.57 -16.78 7.11
C HIS A 103 -18.82 -17.18 5.83
N GLY A 104 -18.71 -16.20 4.92
CA GLY A 104 -18.13 -16.40 3.59
C GLY A 104 -16.64 -16.71 3.64
N TRP A 105 -16.15 -17.31 2.56
CA TRP A 105 -14.73 -17.65 2.38
C TRP A 105 -14.01 -16.64 1.48
N GLY A 106 -12.68 -16.58 1.59
CA GLY A 106 -11.84 -15.72 0.75
C GLY A 106 -10.64 -16.46 0.19
N VAL A 107 -10.30 -16.14 -1.07
CA VAL A 107 -9.04 -16.52 -1.73
C VAL A 107 -8.29 -15.26 -2.10
N PHE A 108 -7.00 -15.20 -1.76
CA PHE A 108 -6.10 -14.11 -2.08
C PHE A 108 -4.99 -14.64 -2.96
N ALA A 109 -4.89 -14.12 -4.17
CA ALA A 109 -3.85 -14.49 -5.12
C ALA A 109 -3.07 -13.24 -5.54
N SER A 110 -1.76 -13.32 -5.54
CA SER A 110 -0.89 -12.23 -6.02
C SER A 110 0.56 -12.67 -6.12
N THR A 111 1.34 -11.95 -6.92
CA THR A 111 2.79 -11.87 -6.72
C THR A 111 3.11 -10.95 -5.55
N PRO A 112 4.20 -11.18 -4.82
CA PRO A 112 4.65 -10.28 -3.76
C PRO A 112 4.94 -8.86 -4.28
N ARG A 113 4.67 -7.86 -3.43
CA ARG A 113 5.05 -6.46 -3.70
C ARG A 113 5.57 -5.81 -2.42
N GLY A 114 6.75 -6.27 -1.95
CA GLY A 114 7.29 -5.89 -0.67
C GLY A 114 6.43 -6.36 0.51
N LYS A 115 6.74 -5.87 1.71
CA LYS A 115 6.02 -6.22 2.95
C LYS A 115 4.79 -5.33 3.12
N ASN A 116 3.72 -5.66 2.43
CA ASN A 116 2.43 -4.95 2.42
C ASN A 116 1.31 -5.84 2.99
N LEU A 117 0.04 -5.42 2.82
CA LEU A 117 -1.13 -6.17 3.32
C LEU A 117 -1.18 -7.64 2.84
N PHE A 118 -0.62 -7.96 1.66
CA PHE A 118 -0.57 -9.35 1.19
C PHE A 118 0.48 -10.15 1.95
N TYR A 119 1.63 -9.55 2.27
CA TYR A 119 2.61 -10.16 3.17
C TYR A 119 2.00 -10.47 4.54
N ASP A 120 1.26 -9.52 5.12
CA ASP A 120 0.61 -9.72 6.42
C ASP A 120 -0.41 -10.85 6.37
N GLN A 121 -1.15 -10.97 5.24
CA GLN A 121 -2.11 -12.06 5.03
C GLN A 121 -1.40 -13.42 4.91
N VAL A 122 -0.27 -13.49 4.21
CA VAL A 122 0.54 -14.72 4.12
C VAL A 122 1.08 -15.10 5.50
N ARG A 123 1.61 -14.13 6.27
CA ARG A 123 2.10 -14.38 7.64
C ARG A 123 0.98 -14.82 8.59
N LEU A 124 -0.21 -14.29 8.43
CA LEU A 124 -1.40 -14.76 9.18
C LEU A 124 -1.71 -16.22 8.83
N ALA A 125 -1.75 -16.54 7.54
CA ALA A 125 -2.03 -17.91 7.09
C ALA A 125 -1.01 -18.93 7.60
N GLU A 126 0.28 -18.55 7.63
CA GLU A 126 1.35 -19.41 8.20
C GLU A 126 1.19 -19.63 9.71
N ARG A 127 0.71 -18.62 10.45
CA ARG A 127 0.50 -18.71 11.91
C ARG A 127 -0.79 -19.44 12.29
N THR A 128 -1.77 -19.47 11.40
CA THR A 128 -3.10 -20.04 11.64
C THR A 128 -3.49 -21.13 10.62
N PRO A 129 -2.69 -22.22 10.46
CA PRO A 129 -2.88 -23.21 9.39
C PRO A 129 -4.15 -24.06 9.53
N LYS A 130 -4.87 -23.95 10.67
CA LYS A 130 -6.19 -24.59 10.85
C LYS A 130 -7.33 -23.83 10.18
N GLU A 131 -7.15 -22.52 9.97
CA GLU A 131 -8.16 -21.61 9.41
C GLU A 131 -7.80 -21.19 7.98
N TRP A 132 -6.51 -21.23 7.65
CA TRP A 132 -5.96 -20.73 6.40
C TRP A 132 -5.11 -21.77 5.71
N TYR A 133 -5.32 -21.88 4.40
CA TYR A 133 -4.42 -22.62 3.52
C TYR A 133 -3.49 -21.61 2.83
N ASN A 134 -2.18 -21.88 2.83
CA ASN A 134 -1.18 -21.09 2.12
C ASN A 134 -0.46 -21.96 1.09
N LEU A 135 -0.32 -21.43 -0.12
CA LEU A 135 0.42 -22.05 -1.22
C LEU A 135 1.32 -21.03 -1.89
N THR A 136 2.62 -21.30 -1.89
CA THR A 136 3.60 -20.51 -2.64
C THR A 136 4.14 -21.33 -3.80
N LEU A 137 3.96 -20.84 -5.03
CA LEU A 137 4.39 -21.49 -6.26
C LEU A 137 5.55 -20.71 -6.88
N LYS A 138 6.77 -21.09 -6.53
CA LYS A 138 7.98 -20.52 -7.15
C LYS A 138 8.19 -21.10 -8.54
N ALA A 139 8.59 -20.28 -9.51
CA ALA A 139 8.85 -20.73 -10.86
C ALA A 139 9.93 -21.80 -10.92
N SER A 140 11.00 -21.66 -10.11
CA SER A 140 12.10 -22.63 -10.03
C SER A 140 11.69 -24.04 -9.60
N THR A 141 10.59 -24.17 -8.84
CA THR A 141 10.17 -25.45 -8.26
C THR A 141 8.82 -25.95 -8.75
N SER A 142 8.00 -25.09 -9.35
CA SER A 142 6.65 -25.44 -9.80
C SER A 142 6.60 -26.32 -11.05
N GLY A 143 7.64 -26.23 -11.88
CA GLY A 143 7.68 -26.90 -13.19
C GLY A 143 6.73 -26.31 -14.24
N ILE A 144 6.09 -25.16 -13.94
CA ILE A 144 5.13 -24.51 -14.86
C ILE A 144 5.88 -23.83 -16.01
N ILE A 145 7.02 -23.19 -15.69
CA ILE A 145 7.87 -22.54 -16.70
C ILE A 145 8.99 -23.51 -17.11
N HIS A 146 9.23 -23.59 -18.42
CA HIS A 146 10.30 -24.43 -18.93
C HIS A 146 11.67 -23.95 -18.39
N PRO A 147 12.59 -24.85 -17.96
CA PRO A 147 13.86 -24.46 -17.35
C PRO A 147 14.72 -23.53 -18.22
N GLN A 148 14.72 -23.73 -19.54
CA GLN A 148 15.44 -22.86 -20.48
C GLN A 148 14.91 -21.44 -20.47
N GLU A 149 13.58 -21.28 -20.49
CA GLU A 149 12.91 -19.98 -20.40
C GLU A 149 13.24 -19.28 -19.09
N LEU A 150 13.24 -20.04 -17.98
CA LEU A 150 13.57 -19.50 -16.67
C LEU A 150 15.01 -18.95 -16.60
N LEU A 151 15.97 -19.61 -17.25
CA LEU A 151 17.34 -19.15 -17.36
C LEU A 151 17.47 -17.87 -18.22
N GLU A 152 16.68 -17.76 -19.28
CA GLU A 152 16.63 -16.56 -20.12
C GLU A 152 16.04 -15.38 -19.35
N LEU A 153 14.92 -15.58 -18.67
CA LEU A 153 14.29 -14.57 -17.80
C LEU A 153 15.24 -14.09 -16.69
N GLN A 154 15.95 -15.01 -16.03
CA GLN A 154 16.91 -14.68 -14.97
C GLN A 154 18.10 -13.86 -15.49
N ARG A 155 18.50 -14.06 -16.75
CA ARG A 155 19.58 -13.29 -17.38
C ARG A 155 19.12 -11.90 -17.83
N ASP A 156 17.88 -11.80 -18.31
CA ASP A 156 17.37 -10.61 -18.99
C ASP A 156 16.65 -9.65 -18.03
N MET A 157 16.34 -10.11 -16.81
CA MET A 157 15.69 -9.31 -15.78
C MET A 157 16.67 -8.89 -14.67
N ASP A 158 16.30 -7.83 -13.96
CA ASP A 158 16.95 -7.49 -12.70
C ASP A 158 16.75 -8.62 -11.67
N ALA A 159 17.79 -8.91 -10.88
CA ALA A 159 17.76 -10.02 -9.91
C ALA A 159 16.65 -9.86 -8.86
N GLU A 160 16.36 -8.62 -8.45
CA GLU A 160 15.30 -8.34 -7.49
C GLU A 160 13.92 -8.50 -8.13
N GLU A 161 13.75 -8.05 -9.39
CA GLU A 161 12.52 -8.24 -10.14
C GLU A 161 12.24 -9.72 -10.40
N PHE A 162 13.26 -10.50 -10.79
CA PHE A 162 13.15 -11.95 -10.94
C PHE A 162 12.77 -12.63 -9.63
N ALA A 163 13.41 -12.26 -8.51
CA ALA A 163 13.11 -12.80 -7.20
C ALA A 163 11.66 -12.50 -6.78
N GLN A 164 11.14 -11.32 -7.08
CA GLN A 164 9.76 -10.94 -6.78
C GLN A 164 8.76 -11.70 -7.65
N GLU A 165 8.88 -11.60 -8.98
CA GLU A 165 7.86 -12.07 -9.92
C GLU A 165 7.88 -13.60 -10.11
N TYR A 166 9.06 -14.23 -10.02
CA TYR A 166 9.23 -15.66 -10.31
C TYR A 166 9.57 -16.51 -9.09
N GLU A 167 10.21 -15.93 -8.07
CA GLU A 167 10.59 -16.67 -6.86
C GLU A 167 9.75 -16.29 -5.62
N CYS A 168 8.69 -15.49 -5.81
CA CYS A 168 7.75 -15.10 -4.77
C CYS A 168 8.40 -14.42 -3.55
N SER A 169 9.46 -13.64 -3.77
CA SER A 169 10.17 -12.95 -2.70
C SER A 169 9.43 -11.70 -2.25
N PHE A 170 9.13 -11.60 -0.96
CA PHE A 170 8.65 -10.37 -0.33
C PHE A 170 9.78 -9.40 0.06
N ASP A 171 11.02 -9.87 0.06
CA ASP A 171 12.20 -9.08 0.42
C ASP A 171 12.84 -8.39 -0.80
N ALA A 172 12.38 -8.71 -2.02
CA ALA A 172 12.81 -8.00 -3.21
C ALA A 172 12.39 -6.53 -3.11
N ALA A 173 13.30 -5.63 -3.40
CA ALA A 173 13.01 -4.20 -3.37
C ALA A 173 11.91 -3.88 -4.39
N LEU A 174 10.91 -3.09 -3.98
CA LEU A 174 9.89 -2.59 -4.90
C LEU A 174 10.58 -1.83 -6.03
N LYS A 175 10.30 -2.20 -7.29
CA LYS A 175 10.81 -1.49 -8.46
C LYS A 175 10.43 -0.01 -8.37
N GLY A 176 11.45 0.86 -8.26
CA GLY A 176 11.26 2.29 -8.01
C GLY A 176 11.33 2.73 -6.54
N ALA A 177 11.43 1.82 -5.58
CA ALA A 177 11.70 2.20 -4.20
C ALA A 177 13.18 2.64 -4.07
N ILE A 178 13.37 3.95 -3.98
CA ILE A 178 14.69 4.60 -4.02
C ILE A 178 15.59 4.16 -2.85
N TYR A 179 14.98 3.83 -1.70
CA TYR A 179 15.67 3.55 -0.44
C TYR A 179 15.38 2.16 0.14
N ALA A 180 14.91 1.22 -0.69
CA ALA A 180 14.51 -0.10 -0.20
C ALA A 180 15.64 -0.85 0.52
N ASN A 181 16.85 -0.82 -0.05
CA ASN A 181 18.01 -1.48 0.57
C ASN A 181 18.41 -0.82 1.88
N GLU A 182 18.41 0.51 1.91
CA GLU A 182 18.72 1.28 3.11
C GLU A 182 17.70 1.02 4.23
N VAL A 183 16.41 0.97 3.91
CA VAL A 183 15.34 0.67 4.87
C VAL A 183 15.43 -0.79 5.37
N ASN A 184 15.67 -1.76 4.49
CA ASN A 184 15.86 -3.16 4.90
C ASN A 184 17.05 -3.33 5.85
N LEU A 185 18.14 -2.63 5.59
CA LEU A 185 19.30 -2.61 6.48
C LEU A 185 18.97 -1.99 7.85
N MET A 186 18.16 -0.93 7.89
CA MET A 186 17.72 -0.32 9.15
C MET A 186 16.93 -1.32 10.02
N PHE A 187 16.03 -2.10 9.43
CA PHE A 187 15.32 -3.17 10.16
C PHE A 187 16.26 -4.28 10.61
N ALA A 188 17.16 -4.76 9.74
CA ALA A 188 18.10 -5.81 10.05
C ALA A 188 19.08 -5.42 11.17
N GLU A 189 19.48 -4.16 11.26
CA GLU A 189 20.39 -3.61 12.26
C GLU A 189 19.68 -3.13 13.54
N GLY A 190 18.35 -3.28 13.64
CA GLY A 190 17.57 -2.85 14.81
C GLY A 190 17.58 -1.32 15.00
N ARG A 191 17.63 -0.55 13.91
CA ARG A 191 17.59 0.92 13.95
C ARG A 191 16.17 1.49 13.83
N VAL A 192 15.19 0.65 13.53
CA VAL A 192 13.74 0.91 13.66
C VAL A 192 13.29 0.27 14.96
N VAL A 193 12.83 1.06 15.92
CA VAL A 193 12.54 0.60 17.29
C VAL A 193 11.20 1.11 17.78
N GLN A 194 10.55 0.35 18.66
CA GLN A 194 9.27 0.73 19.31
C GLN A 194 9.46 1.62 20.55
N GLU A 195 10.70 1.76 21.03
CA GLU A 195 11.02 2.59 22.19
C GLU A 195 10.86 4.08 21.85
N ASP A 196 10.46 4.89 22.84
CA ASP A 196 10.47 6.36 22.69
C ASP A 196 11.91 6.86 22.59
N LEU A 197 12.26 7.34 21.40
CA LEU A 197 13.60 7.86 21.09
C LEU A 197 13.73 9.36 21.37
N TYR A 198 12.67 10.04 21.79
CA TYR A 198 12.68 11.46 22.04
C TYR A 198 13.61 11.83 23.22
N ALA A 199 14.53 12.75 22.98
CA ALA A 199 15.44 13.31 23.99
C ALA A 199 15.01 14.72 24.38
N PRO A 200 14.56 14.97 25.64
CA PRO A 200 14.01 16.25 26.07
C PRO A 200 15.02 17.43 26.02
N ASP A 201 16.28 17.16 26.02
CA ASP A 201 17.41 18.12 26.00
C ASP A 201 17.87 18.50 24.58
N LEU A 202 17.28 17.91 23.54
CA LEU A 202 17.56 18.22 22.16
C LEU A 202 16.37 18.90 21.47
N PRO A 203 16.61 19.96 20.66
CA PRO A 203 15.54 20.56 19.88
C PRO A 203 15.01 19.60 18.81
N VAL A 204 13.72 19.72 18.51
CA VAL A 204 13.07 18.97 17.45
C VAL A 204 13.02 19.81 16.19
N HIS A 205 13.66 19.34 15.14
CA HIS A 205 13.58 19.94 13.81
C HIS A 205 12.44 19.30 13.01
N VAL A 206 11.84 20.08 12.12
CA VAL A 206 10.72 19.60 11.30
C VAL A 206 11.01 19.89 9.83
N VAL A 207 10.77 18.90 8.96
CA VAL A 207 10.87 19.09 7.52
C VAL A 207 9.58 18.64 6.84
N PHE A 208 9.11 19.42 5.87
CA PHE A 208 7.92 19.10 5.09
C PHE A 208 8.23 18.85 3.63
N ASP A 209 7.52 17.89 3.07
CA ASP A 209 7.24 17.78 1.65
C ASP A 209 5.75 18.11 1.43
N LEU A 210 5.46 19.15 0.64
CA LEU A 210 4.12 19.73 0.54
C LEU A 210 3.44 19.25 -0.75
N GLY A 211 2.45 18.37 -0.64
CA GLY A 211 1.57 17.95 -1.73
C GLY A 211 0.20 18.59 -1.62
N PHE A 212 -0.42 18.98 -2.74
CA PHE A 212 -1.80 19.47 -2.77
C PHE A 212 -2.79 18.36 -3.13
N THR A 213 -2.50 17.59 -4.17
CA THR A 213 -3.25 16.39 -4.60
C THR A 213 -2.66 15.11 -4.02
N ASP A 214 -1.35 15.12 -3.76
CA ASP A 214 -0.63 14.07 -3.08
C ASP A 214 -0.55 14.36 -1.57
N ALA A 215 -0.04 13.42 -0.80
CA ALA A 215 0.10 13.60 0.64
C ALA A 215 1.13 14.70 0.97
N THR A 216 0.78 15.58 1.91
CA THR A 216 1.78 16.38 2.63
C THR A 216 2.43 15.49 3.68
N VAL A 217 3.76 15.42 3.67
CA VAL A 217 4.54 14.63 4.63
C VAL A 217 5.33 15.55 5.52
N GLY A 218 5.21 15.37 6.84
CA GLY A 218 6.03 16.01 7.86
C GLY A 218 6.87 14.99 8.60
N ILE A 219 8.15 15.32 8.82
CA ILE A 219 9.08 14.48 9.60
C ILE A 219 9.65 15.33 10.73
N TRP A 220 9.47 14.84 11.98
CA TRP A 220 10.05 15.44 13.20
C TRP A 220 11.30 14.65 13.58
N PHE A 221 12.41 15.32 13.72
CA PHE A 221 13.67 14.65 14.01
C PHE A 221 14.57 15.45 14.96
N GLN A 222 15.44 14.76 15.67
CA GLN A 222 16.47 15.35 16.52
C GLN A 222 17.85 15.00 16.00
N LEU A 223 18.82 15.86 16.20
CA LEU A 223 20.22 15.62 15.84
C LEU A 223 21.00 15.14 17.07
N ALA A 224 21.05 13.85 17.28
CA ALA A 224 21.87 13.23 18.32
C ALA A 224 23.34 13.09 17.86
N LYS A 225 24.26 12.84 18.81
CA LYS A 225 25.68 12.59 18.50
C LYS A 225 25.90 11.37 17.60
N SER A 226 24.99 10.39 17.68
CA SER A 226 24.99 9.17 16.86
C SER A 226 24.43 9.34 15.45
N GLY A 227 23.78 10.48 15.16
CA GLY A 227 23.10 10.76 13.91
C GLY A 227 21.67 11.22 14.11
N PRO A 228 20.91 11.45 13.02
CA PRO A 228 19.51 11.84 13.09
C PRO A 228 18.63 10.76 13.71
N VAL A 229 17.70 11.20 14.57
CA VAL A 229 16.68 10.34 15.21
C VAL A 229 15.32 10.86 14.79
N ILE A 230 14.56 10.08 14.02
CA ILE A 230 13.18 10.41 13.62
C ILE A 230 12.28 10.00 14.78
N VAL A 231 11.60 11.00 15.36
CA VAL A 231 10.75 10.84 16.55
C VAL A 231 9.26 10.93 16.21
N ALA A 232 8.90 11.44 15.03
CA ALA A 232 7.55 11.41 14.48
C ALA A 232 7.55 11.57 12.97
N CYS A 233 6.55 10.98 12.31
CA CYS A 233 6.28 11.15 10.89
C CYS A 233 4.77 11.20 10.66
N GLU A 234 4.30 12.15 9.87
CA GLU A 234 2.89 12.27 9.50
C GLU A 234 2.75 12.43 8.00
N ALA A 235 1.83 11.67 7.41
CA ALA A 235 1.45 11.81 6.01
C ALA A 235 -0.07 12.03 5.93
N THR A 236 -0.50 13.19 5.40
CA THR A 236 -1.91 13.57 5.33
C THR A 236 -2.27 14.10 3.96
N THR A 237 -3.52 13.90 3.55
CA THR A 237 -4.09 14.47 2.32
C THR A 237 -5.28 15.34 2.66
N GLY A 238 -5.46 16.45 1.90
CA GLY A 238 -6.63 17.31 2.03
C GLY A 238 -6.65 18.18 3.29
N GLN A 239 -5.56 18.26 4.03
CA GLN A 239 -5.41 19.18 5.17
C GLN A 239 -4.88 20.53 4.68
N ASP A 240 -5.28 21.61 5.36
CA ASP A 240 -4.74 22.93 5.10
C ASP A 240 -3.41 23.16 5.83
N ILE A 241 -2.74 24.24 5.51
CA ILE A 241 -1.42 24.52 6.09
C ILE A 241 -1.50 24.83 7.59
N PHE A 242 -2.65 25.32 8.09
CA PHE A 242 -2.81 25.63 9.50
C PHE A 242 -2.86 24.38 10.36
N TYR A 243 -3.42 23.28 9.85
CA TYR A 243 -3.33 21.97 10.50
C TYR A 243 -1.88 21.58 10.78
N HIS A 244 -0.99 21.72 9.81
CA HIS A 244 0.42 21.38 9.97
C HIS A 244 1.16 22.33 10.92
N ILE A 245 0.81 23.61 10.91
CA ILE A 245 1.34 24.59 11.86
C ILE A 245 0.93 24.24 13.29
N GLU A 246 -0.34 23.90 13.51
CA GLU A 246 -0.86 23.46 14.83
C GLU A 246 -0.14 22.22 15.33
N LYS A 247 0.13 21.25 14.44
CA LYS A 247 0.92 20.06 14.78
C LYS A 247 2.33 20.39 15.24
N ILE A 248 3.00 21.35 14.63
CA ILE A 248 4.31 21.81 15.07
C ILE A 248 4.21 22.46 16.45
N GLN A 249 3.23 23.37 16.64
CA GLN A 249 3.07 24.11 17.89
C GLN A 249 2.63 23.23 19.07
N SER A 250 1.89 22.17 18.80
CA SER A 250 1.44 21.21 19.81
C SER A 250 2.43 20.08 20.10
N PHE A 251 3.54 19.99 19.34
CA PHE A 251 4.52 18.94 19.56
C PHE A 251 5.25 19.12 20.89
N LYS A 252 5.55 18.02 21.56
CA LYS A 252 6.29 18.03 22.84
C LYS A 252 7.73 18.52 22.64
N GLY A 253 8.17 19.45 23.48
CA GLY A 253 9.55 19.92 23.51
C GLY A 253 9.82 21.20 22.71
N GLU A 254 11.08 21.61 22.68
CA GLU A 254 11.53 22.81 21.99
C GLU A 254 11.60 22.55 20.47
N ILE A 255 10.91 23.40 19.69
CA ILE A 255 10.99 23.35 18.22
C ILE A 255 12.23 24.11 17.76
N GLY A 256 13.11 23.42 17.07
CA GLY A 256 14.30 24.01 16.43
C GLY A 256 13.98 24.63 15.07
N GLU A 257 14.63 24.14 14.02
CA GLU A 257 14.40 24.64 12.66
C GLU A 257 13.23 23.93 11.99
N VAL A 258 12.42 24.69 11.26
CA VAL A 258 11.35 24.18 10.40
C VAL A 258 11.76 24.40 8.94
N TRP A 259 11.76 23.33 8.15
CA TRP A 259 12.21 23.35 6.76
C TRP A 259 11.05 23.09 5.80
N LEU A 260 10.93 23.98 4.80
CA LEU A 260 9.92 23.87 3.73
C LEU A 260 10.61 23.68 2.37
N PRO A 261 9.93 23.05 1.40
CA PRO A 261 10.46 22.92 0.05
C PRO A 261 10.53 24.28 -0.65
N HIS A 262 11.30 24.36 -1.73
CA HIS A 262 11.61 25.60 -2.44
C HIS A 262 10.37 26.29 -3.04
N ASP A 263 9.34 25.55 -3.40
CA ASP A 263 8.08 26.03 -3.97
C ASP A 263 7.11 26.63 -2.91
N ALA A 264 7.38 26.44 -1.61
CA ALA A 264 6.62 27.08 -0.53
C ALA A 264 6.63 28.63 -0.59
N ARG A 265 7.54 29.22 -1.39
CA ARG A 265 7.59 30.67 -1.67
C ARG A 265 6.57 31.12 -2.72
N ALA A 266 6.00 30.20 -3.50
CA ALA A 266 5.01 30.53 -4.51
C ALA A 266 3.73 31.10 -3.86
N LYS A 267 3.22 32.19 -4.44
CA LYS A 267 1.95 32.77 -3.97
C LYS A 267 0.78 32.01 -4.54
N ASN A 268 -0.16 31.66 -3.67
CA ASN A 268 -1.43 31.10 -4.09
C ASN A 268 -2.27 32.17 -4.78
N LEU A 269 -2.79 31.91 -5.98
CA LEU A 269 -3.56 32.85 -6.78
C LEU A 269 -4.88 33.28 -6.11
N GLN A 270 -5.46 32.45 -5.25
CA GLN A 270 -6.73 32.75 -4.58
C GLN A 270 -6.52 33.61 -3.32
N THR A 271 -5.46 33.36 -2.54
CA THR A 271 -5.21 34.04 -1.27
C THR A 271 -4.20 35.16 -1.38
N GLY A 272 -3.41 35.21 -2.45
CA GLY A 272 -2.30 36.15 -2.66
C GLY A 272 -1.13 35.92 -1.71
N LYS A 273 -1.18 34.93 -0.82
CA LYS A 273 -0.15 34.61 0.18
C LYS A 273 0.63 33.37 -0.19
N SER A 274 1.90 33.35 0.18
CA SER A 274 2.73 32.14 0.12
C SER A 274 2.57 31.32 1.40
N ILE A 275 2.97 30.04 1.36
CA ILE A 275 3.02 29.17 2.54
C ILE A 275 3.99 29.77 3.57
N VAL A 276 5.13 30.28 3.14
CA VAL A 276 6.10 30.94 4.01
C VAL A 276 5.48 32.11 4.78
N GLU A 277 4.67 32.96 4.11
CA GLU A 277 3.99 34.09 4.76
C GLU A 277 2.99 33.63 5.81
N GLN A 278 2.35 32.46 5.61
CA GLN A 278 1.42 31.89 6.57
C GLN A 278 2.17 31.38 7.82
N PHE A 279 3.29 30.68 7.67
CA PHE A 279 4.14 30.27 8.79
C PHE A 279 4.66 31.47 9.60
N LEU A 280 5.13 32.51 8.92
CA LEU A 280 5.62 33.74 9.56
C LEU A 280 4.53 34.43 10.39
N LYS A 281 3.29 34.44 9.91
CA LYS A 281 2.14 35.03 10.61
C LYS A 281 1.86 34.30 11.93
N GLU A 282 2.06 32.99 11.96
CA GLU A 282 1.87 32.14 13.15
C GLU A 282 3.14 32.05 14.02
N GLY A 283 4.13 32.90 13.77
CA GLY A 283 5.35 33.06 14.59
C GLY A 283 6.45 32.05 14.27
N ILE A 284 6.30 31.20 13.27
CA ILE A 284 7.31 30.23 12.84
C ILE A 284 8.11 30.82 11.69
N ARG A 285 9.43 30.82 11.79
CA ARG A 285 10.34 31.26 10.71
C ARG A 285 10.92 30.06 9.98
N PRO A 286 10.32 29.63 8.86
CA PRO A 286 10.81 28.46 8.17
C PRO A 286 12.08 28.76 7.37
N GLN A 287 12.96 27.77 7.32
CA GLN A 287 14.06 27.69 6.36
C GLN A 287 13.53 27.10 5.04
N ILE A 288 14.10 27.51 3.93
CA ILE A 288 13.72 26.99 2.61
C ILE A 288 14.86 26.15 2.06
N VAL A 289 14.53 24.89 1.77
CA VAL A 289 15.47 23.98 1.12
C VAL A 289 15.82 24.53 -0.27
N PRO A 290 17.12 24.70 -0.59
CA PRO A 290 17.53 25.10 -1.92
C PRO A 290 17.07 24.10 -2.98
N GLN A 291 16.75 24.56 -4.18
CA GLN A 291 16.41 23.68 -5.28
C GLN A 291 17.62 22.81 -5.67
N HIS A 292 17.43 21.49 -5.64
CA HIS A 292 18.42 20.49 -6.01
C HIS A 292 17.86 19.57 -7.11
N LYS A 293 18.77 18.91 -7.83
CA LYS A 293 18.38 17.79 -8.67
C LYS A 293 17.95 16.62 -7.76
N VAL A 294 16.89 15.91 -8.13
CA VAL A 294 16.39 14.75 -7.37
C VAL A 294 17.49 13.74 -7.06
N ARG A 295 18.39 13.48 -8.03
CA ARG A 295 19.54 12.57 -7.84
C ARG A 295 20.49 13.00 -6.72
N ASP A 296 20.69 14.29 -6.56
CA ASP A 296 21.60 14.82 -5.51
C ASP A 296 20.97 14.63 -4.12
N GLY A 297 19.65 14.85 -4.00
CA GLY A 297 18.88 14.57 -2.79
C GLY A 297 18.90 13.10 -2.41
N ILE A 298 18.68 12.20 -3.37
CA ILE A 298 18.77 10.75 -3.16
C ILE A 298 20.16 10.35 -2.66
N SER A 299 21.21 10.87 -3.32
CA SER A 299 22.60 10.55 -2.94
C SER A 299 22.93 11.08 -1.53
N ALA A 300 22.44 12.28 -1.16
CA ALA A 300 22.62 12.84 0.16
C ALA A 300 21.91 12.00 1.24
N ALA A 301 20.65 11.61 1.00
CA ALA A 301 19.90 10.77 1.92
C ALA A 301 20.59 9.41 2.14
N ARG A 302 21.07 8.75 1.10
CA ARG A 302 21.80 7.46 1.20
C ARG A 302 23.04 7.55 2.09
N LYS A 303 23.73 8.67 2.10
CA LYS A 303 24.91 8.89 2.98
C LYS A 303 24.51 9.01 4.45
N VAL A 304 23.32 9.50 4.72
CA VAL A 304 22.82 9.73 6.09
C VAL A 304 22.14 8.48 6.66
N PHE A 305 21.48 7.67 5.84
CA PHE A 305 20.73 6.47 6.23
C PHE A 305 21.48 5.54 7.21
N PRO A 306 22.80 5.27 7.07
CA PRO A 306 23.51 4.40 8.00
C PRO A 306 23.51 4.88 9.46
N SER A 307 23.32 6.18 9.71
CA SER A 307 23.29 6.79 11.04
C SER A 307 21.88 7.12 11.54
N VAL A 308 20.84 6.95 10.72
CA VAL A 308 19.45 7.27 11.09
C VAL A 308 18.88 6.18 11.98
N ARG A 309 18.17 6.59 13.04
CA ARG A 309 17.26 5.75 13.82
C ARG A 309 15.84 6.25 13.70
N ILE A 310 14.88 5.35 13.72
CA ILE A 310 13.45 5.67 13.56
C ILE A 310 12.69 5.04 14.71
N GLN A 311 11.82 5.83 15.34
CA GLN A 311 10.80 5.32 16.24
C GLN A 311 9.64 4.79 15.41
N GLU A 312 9.30 3.51 15.57
CA GLU A 312 8.16 2.88 14.94
C GLU A 312 6.87 3.39 15.62
N ASP A 313 5.81 3.61 14.87
CA ASP A 313 4.51 4.16 15.34
C ASP A 313 4.56 5.61 15.82
N SER A 314 5.48 6.40 15.31
CA SER A 314 5.62 7.83 15.63
C SER A 314 4.82 8.74 14.67
#